data_e55dd913ddd3d184f0cc1fb7f5d89e0e
#
_entry.id   e55dd913ddd3d184f0cc1fb7f5d89e0e
#
_cell.length_a   1.000
_cell.length_b   1.000
_cell.length_c   1.000
_cell.angle_alpha   90.00
_cell.angle_beta   90.00
_cell.angle_gamma   90.00
#
_symmetry.space_group_name_H-M   'P 1'
#
loop_
_entity.id
_entity.type
_entity.pdbx_description
1 polymer ?
#
loop_
_entity_poly.entity_id
_entity_poly.type
_entity_poly.pdbx_seq_one_letter_code
_entity_poly.pdbx_strand_id
1 'polypeptide(L)' 'MNLYIINDVLSDYTSGMCVIAAESKEQCREIFTEEFSAPWHSKEYDQDATITVIENVQHPAGLVDYVYGVGW' A
#
# COMPACT_ATOMS: atom_id res chain seq x y z
N MET A 1 -10.88 -1.45 12.46
CA MET A 1 -10.19 -1.20 11.18
C MET A 1 -8.73 -0.88 11.45
N ASN A 2 -7.83 -1.37 10.64
CA ASN A 2 -6.41 -1.09 10.76
C ASN A 2 -5.97 -0.18 9.62
N LEU A 3 -4.96 0.64 9.89
CA LEU A 3 -4.34 1.48 8.88
C LEU A 3 -2.97 0.88 8.55
N TYR A 4 -2.75 0.57 7.29
CA TYR A 4 -1.50 -0.02 6.80
C TYR A 4 -0.72 1.05 6.05
N ILE A 5 0.44 1.40 6.59
CA ILE A 5 1.37 2.34 5.94
C ILE A 5 2.41 1.50 5.21
N ILE A 6 2.38 1.56 3.89
CA ILE A 6 3.15 0.67 3.03
C ILE A 6 4.21 1.51 2.33
N ASN A 7 5.47 1.27 2.68
CA ASN A 7 6.62 1.95 2.11
C ASN A 7 7.33 1.05 1.10
N ASP A 8 8.14 1.64 0.25
CA ASP A 8 8.95 0.95 -0.77
C ASP A 8 8.10 0.25 -1.82
N VAL A 9 7.00 0.88 -2.15
CA VAL A 9 6.12 0.47 -3.26
C VAL A 9 5.96 1.65 -4.21
N LEU A 10 5.31 1.43 -5.35
CA LEU A 10 5.07 2.46 -6.36
C LEU A 10 6.37 3.17 -6.76
N SER A 11 7.46 2.41 -6.79
CA SER A 11 8.79 2.95 -7.02
C SER A 11 9.01 3.30 -8.49
N ASP A 12 9.77 4.35 -8.68
CA ASP A 12 10.38 4.68 -9.96
C ASP A 12 11.88 4.82 -9.68
N TYR A 13 12.51 5.95 -9.84
CA TYR A 13 13.89 6.09 -9.37
C TYR A 13 13.98 6.18 -7.84
N THR A 14 12.94 6.70 -7.20
CA THR A 14 12.83 6.71 -5.74
C THR A 14 11.64 5.89 -5.30
N SER A 15 11.61 5.50 -4.04
CA SER A 15 10.50 4.74 -3.48
C SER A 15 9.29 5.62 -3.24
N GLY A 16 8.10 5.08 -3.52
CA GLY A 16 6.84 5.68 -3.14
C GLY A 16 6.26 5.03 -1.90
N MET A 17 5.02 5.38 -1.58
CA MET A 17 4.30 4.81 -0.46
C MET A 17 2.79 4.89 -0.68
N CYS A 18 2.04 4.09 0.07
CA CYS A 18 0.59 4.26 0.13
C CYS A 18 0.08 3.94 1.53
N VAL A 19 -1.14 4.38 1.79
CA VAL A 19 -1.84 4.14 3.05
C VAL A 19 -3.19 3.52 2.73
N ILE A 20 -3.45 2.36 3.32
CA ILE A 20 -4.69 1.59 3.09
C ILE A 20 -5.34 1.28 4.42
N ALA A 21 -6.66 1.52 4.51
CA ALA A 21 -7.47 1.08 5.63
C ALA A 21 -8.09 -0.27 5.28
N ALA A 22 -7.91 -1.27 6.15
CA ALA A 22 -8.41 -2.63 5.93
C ALA A 22 -8.62 -3.35 7.26
N GLU A 23 -9.44 -4.39 7.25
CA GLU A 23 -9.70 -5.19 8.43
C GLU A 23 -8.61 -6.24 8.69
N SER A 24 -7.90 -6.64 7.63
CA SER A 24 -6.86 -7.67 7.71
C SER A 24 -5.77 -7.40 6.69
N LYS A 25 -4.64 -8.09 6.84
CA LYS A 25 -3.55 -8.02 5.86
C LYS A 25 -4.01 -8.50 4.49
N GLU A 26 -4.83 -9.53 4.44
CA GLU A 26 -5.36 -10.09 3.21
C GLU A 26 -6.22 -9.05 2.47
N GLN A 27 -7.10 -8.37 3.18
CA GLN A 27 -7.91 -7.31 2.59
C GLN A 27 -7.03 -6.15 2.11
N CYS A 28 -6.02 -5.78 2.88
CA CYS A 28 -5.07 -4.73 2.50
C CYS A 28 -4.41 -5.06 1.15
N ARG A 29 -3.93 -6.29 0.99
CA ARG A 29 -3.30 -6.72 -0.27
C ARG A 29 -4.29 -6.73 -1.44
N GLU A 30 -5.52 -7.16 -1.19
CA GLU A 30 -6.58 -7.12 -2.21
C GLU A 30 -6.86 -5.70 -2.68
N ILE A 31 -6.98 -4.75 -1.74
CA ILE A 31 -7.19 -3.34 -2.07
C ILE A 31 -6.01 -2.80 -2.88
N PHE A 32 -4.78 -3.11 -2.45
CA PHE A 32 -3.59 -2.67 -3.15
C PHE A 32 -3.55 -3.19 -4.59
N THR A 33 -3.82 -4.47 -4.79
CA THR A 33 -3.77 -5.07 -6.12
C THR A 33 -4.89 -4.60 -7.04
N GLU A 34 -6.03 -4.20 -6.50
CA GLU A 34 -7.11 -3.59 -7.28
C GLU A 34 -6.78 -2.16 -7.70
N GLU A 35 -6.23 -1.38 -6.79
CA GLU A 35 -5.89 0.02 -7.06
C GLU A 35 -4.66 0.17 -7.96
N PHE A 36 -3.69 -0.72 -7.79
CA PHE A 36 -2.44 -0.72 -8.54
C PHE A 36 -2.30 -2.06 -9.28
N SER A 37 -3.05 -2.19 -10.36
CA SER A 37 -3.28 -3.48 -11.02
C SER A 37 -2.11 -3.98 -11.87
N ALA A 38 -1.11 -3.17 -12.16
CA ALA A 38 0.04 -3.62 -12.92
C ALA A 38 0.82 -4.71 -12.17
N PRO A 39 1.26 -5.79 -12.85
CA PRO A 39 1.90 -6.92 -12.16
C PRO A 39 3.13 -6.56 -11.33
N TRP A 40 3.91 -5.57 -11.76
CA TRP A 40 5.11 -5.15 -11.01
C TRP A 40 4.77 -4.51 -9.67
N HIS A 41 3.59 -3.92 -9.49
CA HIS A 41 3.17 -3.37 -8.21
C HIS A 41 2.93 -4.47 -7.18
N SER A 42 2.27 -5.55 -7.56
CA SER A 42 2.05 -6.70 -6.66
C SER A 42 3.37 -7.34 -6.25
N LYS A 43 4.28 -7.47 -7.20
CA LYS A 43 5.61 -8.03 -6.94
C LYS A 43 6.40 -7.17 -5.95
N GLU A 44 6.36 -5.87 -6.13
CA GLU A 44 6.98 -4.90 -5.24
C GLU A 44 6.39 -4.99 -3.83
N TYR A 45 5.07 -5.06 -3.72
CA TYR A 45 4.37 -5.23 -2.46
C TYR A 45 4.83 -6.48 -1.72
N ASP A 46 4.92 -7.61 -2.43
CA ASP A 46 5.26 -8.89 -1.81
C ASP A 46 6.74 -9.03 -1.45
N GLN A 47 7.63 -8.36 -2.18
CA GLN A 47 9.08 -8.55 -2.04
C GLN A 47 9.78 -7.41 -1.32
N ASP A 48 9.36 -6.18 -1.54
CA ASP A 48 10.12 -5.00 -1.11
C ASP A 48 9.43 -4.15 -0.04
N ALA A 49 8.12 -4.26 0.08
CA ALA A 49 7.33 -3.38 0.93
C ALA A 49 7.67 -3.52 2.41
N THR A 50 7.78 -2.39 3.09
CA THR A 50 7.84 -2.31 4.55
C THR A 50 6.49 -1.79 5.02
N ILE A 51 5.81 -2.55 5.87
CA ILE A 51 4.45 -2.25 6.30
C ILE A 51 4.41 -1.94 7.78
N THR A 52 3.86 -0.77 8.13
CA THR A 52 3.58 -0.38 9.50
C THR A 52 2.06 -0.40 9.70
N VAL A 53 1.60 -1.01 10.79
CA VAL A 53 0.17 -1.14 11.08
C VAL A 53 -0.21 -0.27 12.27
N ILE A 54 -1.26 0.52 12.09
CA ILE A 54 -1.89 1.27 13.18
C ILE A 54 -3.28 0.68 13.39
N GLU A 55 -3.54 0.18 14.58
CA GLU A 55 -4.78 -0.51 14.91
C GLU A 55 -5.86 0.45 15.41
N ASN A 56 -7.11 0.01 15.34
CA ASN A 56 -8.28 0.71 15.88
C ASN A 56 -8.52 2.08 15.26
N VAL A 57 -8.34 2.19 13.95
CA VAL A 57 -8.60 3.41 13.21
C VAL A 57 -10.06 3.44 12.75
N GLN A 58 -10.70 4.59 12.84
CA GLN A 58 -12.07 4.78 12.35
C GLN A 58 -12.02 5.34 10.93
N HIS A 59 -12.04 4.44 9.95
CA HIS A 59 -12.02 4.81 8.54
C HIS A 59 -12.61 3.67 7.72
N PRO A 60 -13.43 3.94 6.69
CA PRO A 60 -13.90 2.88 5.79
C PRO A 60 -12.73 2.17 5.11
N ALA A 61 -12.91 0.90 4.78
CA ALA A 61 -11.90 0.14 4.05
C ALA A 61 -11.65 0.77 2.68
N GLY A 62 -10.40 0.86 2.28
CA GLY A 62 -10.01 1.39 0.99
C GLY A 62 -8.66 2.12 1.01
N LEU A 63 -8.26 2.57 -0.16
CA LEU A 63 -7.06 3.39 -0.32
C LEU A 63 -7.30 4.76 0.29
N VAL A 64 -6.42 5.16 1.22
CA VAL A 64 -6.51 6.46 1.88
C VAL A 64 -5.72 7.51 1.12
N ASP A 65 -4.46 7.20 0.80
CA ASP A 65 -3.59 8.11 0.07
C ASP A 65 -2.40 7.35 -0.50
N TYR A 66 -1.72 7.95 -1.46
CA TYR A 66 -0.53 7.35 -2.06
C TYR A 66 0.37 8.41 -2.69
N VAL A 67 1.65 8.07 -2.82
CA VAL A 67 2.65 8.87 -3.52
C VAL A 67 3.51 7.94 -4.35
N TYR A 68 3.59 8.19 -5.65
CA TYR A 68 4.55 7.47 -6.50
C TYR A 68 5.96 7.99 -6.28
N GLY A 69 6.95 7.11 -6.43
CA GLY A 69 8.34 7.51 -6.51
C GLY A 69 8.58 8.46 -7.67
N VAL A 70 9.55 9.35 -7.52
CA VAL A 70 9.88 10.35 -8.55
C VAL A 70 10.87 9.78 -9.54
N GLY A 71 10.54 9.84 -10.83
CA GLY A 71 11.38 9.38 -11.92
C GLY A 71 12.18 10.53 -12.53
N TRP A 72 13.49 10.59 -12.23
CA TRP A 72 14.33 11.62 -12.83
C TRP A 72 15.82 11.42 -12.70
#